data_bc0edb53848c8c6c4beefc2a9b91b9f8
#
_entry.id   bc0edb53848c8c6c4beefc2a9b91b9f8
#
_cell.length_a   1.000
_cell.length_b   1.000
_cell.length_c   1.000
_cell.angle_alpha   90.00
_cell.angle_beta   90.00
_cell.angle_gamma   90.00
#
_symmetry.space_group_name_H-M   'P 1'
#
loop_
_entity.id
_entity.type
_entity.pdbx_description
1 polymer ?
#
loop_
_entity_poly.entity_id
_entity_poly.type
_entity_poly.pdbx_seq_one_letter_code
_entity_poly.pdbx_strand_id
1 'polypeptide(L)'
;SALTGKDTESWIPLAVPARSAMLYNPMNGVSGKARLRQKDGKTEVYLQLASGESAILKTFTEVDVQAPEWKYQTAARGAVELSGLWNLRFVESAPAVHSVPDSVALGSWTDLSFEGAKTTMGTGCYTTTFVIENPASAQDWLLSLGDVRESARVRINGRNVATLWAVPYCCSVGQYLCPGKKNTLEIEVTNLPANRIADMDRRGVKWRIFKDINIAALGYKKGTYVGWEPVPSGLLGPVRIIPLKITKNEMQ
;
A
#
# COMPACT_ATOMS: atom_id res chain seq x y z
N SER A 1 -9.42 13.85 2.41
CA SER A 1 -8.70 13.29 3.58
C SER A 1 -7.24 13.05 3.30
N ALA A 2 -6.88 12.56 2.12
CA ALA A 2 -5.49 12.33 1.74
C ALA A 2 -4.60 13.58 1.96
N LEU A 3 -5.12 14.76 1.67
CA LEU A 3 -4.40 16.02 1.86
C LEU A 3 -4.23 16.42 3.32
N THR A 4 -5.08 15.94 4.22
CA THR A 4 -5.01 16.27 5.65
C THR A 4 -4.23 15.27 6.48
N GLY A 5 -3.83 14.15 5.88
CA GLY A 5 -3.15 13.05 6.58
C GLY A 5 -4.02 12.35 7.64
N LYS A 6 -5.34 12.51 7.59
CA LYS A 6 -6.29 11.93 8.55
C LYS A 6 -7.28 11.00 7.85
N ASP A 7 -7.64 9.93 8.54
CA ASP A 7 -8.72 9.05 8.11
C ASP A 7 -10.05 9.79 8.15
N THR A 8 -10.96 9.40 7.27
CA THR A 8 -12.33 9.92 7.21
C THR A 8 -13.31 8.80 7.48
N GLU A 9 -14.15 8.99 8.48
CA GLU A 9 -15.29 8.15 8.76
C GLU A 9 -16.49 9.05 9.04
N SER A 10 -17.41 9.19 8.06
CA SER A 10 -18.47 10.17 8.16
C SER A 10 -19.60 9.92 7.16
N TRP A 11 -20.76 10.51 7.47
CA TRP A 11 -21.84 10.69 6.52
C TRP A 11 -21.59 11.94 5.67
N ILE A 12 -21.57 11.77 4.35
CA ILE A 12 -21.28 12.85 3.39
C ILE A 12 -22.53 13.16 2.59
N PRO A 13 -23.02 14.42 2.60
CA PRO A 13 -24.17 14.81 1.83
C PRO A 13 -23.88 14.77 0.32
N LEU A 14 -24.79 14.21 -0.45
CA LEU A 14 -24.74 14.16 -1.89
C LEU A 14 -25.37 15.42 -2.49
N ALA A 15 -24.84 15.87 -3.61
CA ALA A 15 -25.41 16.99 -4.37
C ALA A 15 -26.70 16.62 -5.13
N VAL A 16 -26.97 15.32 -5.29
CA VAL A 16 -28.13 14.77 -5.99
C VAL A 16 -28.85 13.76 -5.11
N PRO A 17 -30.19 13.64 -5.22
CA PRO A 17 -30.91 12.56 -4.55
C PRO A 17 -30.46 11.22 -5.12
N ALA A 18 -30.40 10.20 -4.26
CA ALA A 18 -30.08 8.85 -4.69
C ALA A 18 -30.97 7.85 -3.93
N ARG A 19 -31.51 6.88 -4.68
CA ARG A 19 -32.24 5.74 -4.12
C ARG A 19 -31.28 4.65 -3.67
N SER A 20 -30.19 4.45 -4.40
CA SER A 20 -29.09 3.56 -4.02
C SER A 20 -27.76 4.10 -4.54
N ALA A 21 -26.66 3.55 -4.03
CA ALA A 21 -25.31 3.88 -4.50
C ALA A 21 -24.39 2.68 -4.38
N MET A 22 -23.34 2.66 -5.23
CA MET A 22 -22.26 1.69 -5.22
C MET A 22 -20.94 2.36 -4.91
N LEU A 23 -20.16 1.75 -4.04
CA LEU A 23 -18.76 2.07 -3.81
C LEU A 23 -17.86 1.10 -4.57
N TYR A 24 -16.77 1.62 -5.12
CA TYR A 24 -15.73 0.85 -5.79
C TYR A 24 -14.37 1.25 -5.21
N ASN A 25 -13.55 0.27 -4.87
CA ASN A 25 -12.16 0.49 -4.50
C ASN A 25 -11.29 0.33 -5.76
N PRO A 26 -10.66 1.41 -6.27
CA PRO A 26 -9.85 1.34 -7.48
C PRO A 26 -8.54 0.58 -7.30
N MET A 27 -8.07 0.37 -6.06
CA MET A 27 -6.85 -0.36 -5.76
C MET A 27 -6.99 -1.88 -6.02
N ASN A 28 -8.15 -2.45 -5.68
CA ASN A 28 -8.36 -3.90 -5.70
C ASN A 28 -9.59 -4.36 -6.50
N GLY A 29 -10.37 -3.42 -7.05
CA GLY A 29 -11.57 -3.72 -7.83
C GLY A 29 -12.78 -4.19 -7.02
N VAL A 30 -12.69 -4.22 -5.68
CA VAL A 30 -13.84 -4.58 -4.83
C VAL A 30 -14.92 -3.52 -4.95
N SER A 31 -16.18 -3.97 -5.02
CA SER A 31 -17.34 -3.09 -5.06
C SER A 31 -18.45 -3.60 -4.15
N GLY A 32 -19.34 -2.68 -3.73
CA GLY A 32 -20.49 -3.04 -2.91
C GLY A 32 -21.49 -1.88 -2.79
N LYS A 33 -22.71 -2.22 -2.40
CA LYS A 33 -23.79 -1.26 -2.17
C LYS A 33 -23.45 -0.40 -0.96
N ALA A 34 -23.41 0.92 -1.16
CA ALA A 34 -23.11 1.90 -0.11
C ALA A 34 -24.30 2.09 0.84
N ARG A 35 -24.00 2.42 2.10
CA ARG A 35 -25.02 2.88 3.05
C ARG A 35 -25.45 4.29 2.70
N LEU A 36 -26.77 4.48 2.58
CA LEU A 36 -27.40 5.79 2.41
C LEU A 36 -28.32 6.08 3.58
N ARG A 37 -28.50 7.35 3.90
CA ARG A 37 -29.57 7.84 4.77
C ARG A 37 -30.17 9.14 4.22
N GLN A 38 -31.36 9.44 4.67
CA GLN A 38 -31.99 10.75 4.45
C GLN A 38 -31.82 11.60 5.70
N LYS A 39 -31.30 12.81 5.55
CA LYS A 39 -31.16 13.77 6.64
C LYS A 39 -31.34 15.18 6.11
N ASP A 40 -32.21 15.97 6.76
CA ASP A 40 -32.47 17.39 6.43
C ASP A 40 -32.78 17.59 4.93
N GLY A 41 -33.56 16.67 4.33
CA GLY A 41 -33.95 16.71 2.91
C GLY A 41 -32.84 16.34 1.93
N LYS A 42 -31.68 15.87 2.41
CA LYS A 42 -30.55 15.43 1.59
C LYS A 42 -30.29 13.95 1.74
N THR A 43 -29.83 13.32 0.66
CA THR A 43 -29.27 11.98 0.73
C THR A 43 -27.82 12.08 1.17
N GLU A 44 -27.43 11.32 2.19
CA GLU A 44 -26.06 11.19 2.65
C GLU A 44 -25.55 9.76 2.42
N VAL A 45 -24.28 9.64 2.03
CA VAL A 45 -23.56 8.36 1.93
C VAL A 45 -22.58 8.23 3.08
N TYR A 46 -22.50 7.04 3.67
CA TYR A 46 -21.46 6.74 4.66
C TYR A 46 -20.18 6.33 3.99
N LEU A 47 -19.08 6.99 4.34
CA LEU A 47 -17.73 6.70 3.83
C LEU A 47 -16.76 6.40 4.98
N GLN A 48 -15.94 5.38 4.79
CA GLN A 48 -14.73 5.11 5.53
C GLN A 48 -13.57 5.13 4.54
N LEU A 49 -12.64 6.05 4.69
CA LEU A 49 -11.43 6.18 3.86
C LEU A 49 -10.23 6.41 4.75
N ALA A 50 -9.25 5.55 4.66
CA ALA A 50 -7.95 5.80 5.27
C ALA A 50 -7.23 6.96 4.56
N SER A 51 -6.27 7.59 5.23
CA SER A 51 -5.45 8.63 4.63
C SER A 51 -4.73 8.10 3.38
N GLY A 52 -4.89 8.79 2.25
CA GLY A 52 -4.36 8.37 0.95
C GLY A 52 -5.28 7.44 0.16
N GLU A 53 -6.30 6.86 0.77
CA GLU A 53 -7.26 6.00 0.09
C GLU A 53 -8.23 6.81 -0.78
N SER A 54 -8.67 6.21 -1.88
CA SER A 54 -9.70 6.75 -2.76
C SER A 54 -10.80 5.71 -3.01
N ALA A 55 -12.01 6.20 -3.24
CA ALA A 55 -13.15 5.39 -3.65
C ALA A 55 -13.91 6.09 -4.78
N ILE A 56 -14.53 5.29 -5.64
CA ILE A 56 -15.45 5.79 -6.65
C ILE A 56 -16.86 5.52 -6.16
N LEU A 57 -17.67 6.57 -6.09
CA LEU A 57 -19.08 6.48 -5.75
C LEU A 57 -19.94 6.66 -7.00
N LYS A 58 -20.79 5.67 -7.28
CA LYS A 58 -21.81 5.75 -8.35
C LYS A 58 -23.20 5.77 -7.73
N THR A 59 -23.98 6.83 -7.98
CA THR A 59 -25.35 7.01 -7.46
C THR A 59 -26.39 6.60 -8.49
N PHE A 60 -27.54 6.12 -8.03
CA PHE A 60 -28.68 5.75 -8.83
C PHE A 60 -29.92 6.43 -8.23
N THR A 61 -30.64 7.22 -9.04
CA THR A 61 -31.81 7.99 -8.59
C THR A 61 -33.09 7.18 -8.56
N GLU A 62 -33.28 6.28 -9.52
CA GLU A 62 -34.53 5.55 -9.73
C GLU A 62 -34.43 4.06 -9.36
N VAL A 63 -33.24 3.48 -9.46
CA VAL A 63 -33.02 2.05 -9.28
C VAL A 63 -32.49 1.75 -7.88
N ASP A 64 -33.03 0.73 -7.23
CA ASP A 64 -32.40 0.11 -6.08
C ASP A 64 -31.50 -1.05 -6.54
N VAL A 65 -30.19 -0.78 -6.58
CA VAL A 65 -29.20 -1.74 -7.09
C VAL A 65 -29.14 -2.97 -6.18
N GLN A 66 -29.27 -4.13 -6.79
CA GLN A 66 -29.09 -5.42 -6.13
C GLN A 66 -27.61 -5.84 -6.24
N ALA A 67 -26.86 -5.66 -5.17
CA ALA A 67 -25.44 -6.00 -5.05
C ALA A 67 -25.11 -6.36 -3.59
N PRO A 68 -24.02 -7.09 -3.33
CA PRO A 68 -23.53 -7.28 -1.97
C PRO A 68 -23.28 -5.95 -1.29
N GLU A 69 -23.55 -5.85 0.01
CA GLU A 69 -23.29 -4.66 0.80
C GLU A 69 -21.78 -4.36 0.86
N TRP A 70 -21.41 -3.09 0.80
CA TRP A 70 -20.05 -2.65 1.06
C TRP A 70 -19.66 -3.02 2.50
N LYS A 71 -18.51 -3.66 2.65
CA LYS A 71 -18.01 -4.10 3.96
C LYS A 71 -17.31 -2.95 4.66
N TYR A 72 -18.01 -2.29 5.56
CA TYR A 72 -17.41 -1.33 6.48
C TYR A 72 -16.70 -2.09 7.60
N GLN A 73 -15.46 -1.69 7.89
CA GLN A 73 -14.60 -2.43 8.81
C GLN A 73 -13.97 -1.47 9.82
N THR A 74 -13.82 -1.93 11.05
CA THR A 74 -13.10 -1.21 12.11
C THR A 74 -12.01 -2.09 12.67
N ALA A 75 -10.87 -1.46 13.00
CA ALA A 75 -9.79 -2.14 13.70
C ALA A 75 -10.27 -2.60 15.09
N ALA A 76 -10.05 -3.87 15.40
CA ALA A 76 -10.22 -4.39 16.74
C ALA A 76 -8.92 -4.28 17.54
N ARG A 77 -9.00 -4.49 18.85
CA ARG A 77 -7.79 -4.56 19.71
C ARG A 77 -6.99 -5.81 19.39
N GLY A 78 -5.66 -5.75 19.60
CA GLY A 78 -4.77 -6.88 19.41
C GLY A 78 -4.01 -6.87 18.09
N ALA A 79 -3.72 -5.70 17.54
CA ALA A 79 -2.78 -5.59 16.42
C ALA A 79 -1.42 -6.16 16.82
N VAL A 80 -0.84 -6.98 15.93
CA VAL A 80 0.47 -7.60 16.12
C VAL A 80 1.45 -6.91 15.16
N GLU A 81 2.50 -6.32 15.72
CA GLU A 81 3.61 -5.78 14.94
C GLU A 81 4.65 -6.88 14.70
N LEU A 82 5.05 -7.04 13.44
CA LEU A 82 6.09 -7.99 13.02
C LEU A 82 7.47 -7.32 13.12
N SER A 83 7.89 -7.04 14.36
CA SER A 83 9.08 -6.25 14.71
C SER A 83 10.40 -7.03 14.72
N GLY A 84 10.41 -8.28 14.33
CA GLY A 84 11.62 -9.12 14.31
C GLY A 84 12.56 -8.81 13.16
N LEU A 85 13.60 -9.65 13.03
CA LEU A 85 14.49 -9.62 11.87
C LEU A 85 13.84 -10.34 10.68
N TRP A 86 14.13 -9.84 9.49
CA TRP A 86 13.61 -10.34 8.22
C TRP A 86 14.76 -10.87 7.37
N ASN A 87 14.53 -11.96 6.67
CA ASN A 87 15.43 -12.35 5.60
C ASN A 87 15.20 -11.42 4.40
N LEU A 88 16.27 -10.82 3.87
CA LEU A 88 16.24 -9.99 2.68
C LEU A 88 17.09 -10.64 1.58
N ARG A 89 16.54 -10.77 0.40
CA ARG A 89 17.27 -11.12 -0.83
C ARG A 89 16.82 -10.25 -1.98
N PHE A 90 17.74 -9.92 -2.88
CA PHE A 90 17.34 -9.23 -4.12
C PHE A 90 16.89 -10.25 -5.16
N VAL A 91 15.72 -10.01 -5.75
CA VAL A 91 15.16 -10.80 -6.86
C VAL A 91 15.82 -10.37 -8.16
N GLU A 92 15.88 -9.05 -8.34
CA GLU A 92 16.65 -8.41 -9.41
C GLU A 92 17.17 -7.06 -8.94
N SER A 93 18.32 -6.63 -9.47
CA SER A 93 18.89 -5.33 -9.12
C SER A 93 19.92 -4.84 -10.14
N ALA A 94 20.07 -3.52 -10.25
CA ALA A 94 21.09 -2.88 -11.05
C ALA A 94 21.73 -1.70 -10.27
N PRO A 95 23.03 -1.73 -9.92
CA PRO A 95 23.94 -2.86 -10.12
C PRO A 95 23.46 -4.12 -9.39
N ALA A 96 23.92 -5.28 -9.85
CA ALA A 96 23.61 -6.55 -9.18
C ALA A 96 24.10 -6.53 -7.72
N VAL A 97 23.20 -6.89 -6.81
CA VAL A 97 23.50 -7.07 -5.39
C VAL A 97 23.75 -8.56 -5.15
N HIS A 98 24.98 -8.90 -4.82
CA HIS A 98 25.40 -10.30 -4.67
C HIS A 98 25.29 -10.80 -3.23
N SER A 99 25.35 -9.90 -2.26
CA SER A 99 25.29 -10.25 -0.85
C SER A 99 24.63 -9.15 -0.05
N VAL A 100 23.75 -9.55 0.83
CA VAL A 100 23.12 -8.72 1.86
C VAL A 100 23.25 -9.44 3.20
N PRO A 101 23.11 -8.77 4.36
CA PRO A 101 23.05 -9.44 5.64
C PRO A 101 21.95 -10.50 5.66
N ASP A 102 22.20 -11.67 6.25
CA ASP A 102 21.25 -12.79 6.31
C ASP A 102 19.93 -12.42 6.99
N SER A 103 19.97 -11.44 7.88
CA SER A 103 18.80 -10.90 8.54
C SER A 103 18.92 -9.40 8.77
N VAL A 104 17.84 -8.67 8.50
CA VAL A 104 17.77 -7.21 8.60
C VAL A 104 16.56 -6.77 9.42
N ALA A 105 16.70 -5.69 10.16
CA ALA A 105 15.55 -4.94 10.63
C ALA A 105 14.89 -4.18 9.48
N LEU A 106 13.60 -3.89 9.59
CA LEU A 106 12.93 -3.01 8.62
C LEU A 106 13.55 -1.61 8.65
N GLY A 107 13.73 -1.04 7.46
CA GLY A 107 14.36 0.26 7.27
C GLY A 107 14.78 0.45 5.82
N SER A 108 15.42 1.58 5.55
CA SER A 108 15.89 1.87 4.20
C SER A 108 17.09 1.00 3.81
N TRP A 109 17.12 0.52 2.56
CA TRP A 109 18.31 -0.12 2.00
C TRP A 109 19.54 0.77 2.10
N THR A 110 19.35 2.09 1.94
CA THR A 110 20.44 3.07 1.97
C THR A 110 21.18 3.12 3.30
N ASP A 111 20.58 2.58 4.35
CA ASP A 111 21.14 2.53 5.71
C ASP A 111 21.79 1.17 6.02
N LEU A 112 21.63 0.19 5.12
CA LEU A 112 22.24 -1.14 5.27
C LEU A 112 23.68 -1.17 4.77
N SER A 113 24.48 -2.06 5.37
CA SER A 113 25.89 -2.23 5.06
C SER A 113 26.11 -3.33 4.00
N PHE A 114 25.74 -3.05 2.73
CA PHE A 114 26.08 -3.92 1.60
C PHE A 114 26.50 -3.08 0.39
N GLU A 115 27.26 -3.69 -0.52
CA GLU A 115 27.69 -3.01 -1.74
C GLU A 115 26.48 -2.67 -2.63
N GLY A 116 26.38 -1.41 -3.05
CA GLY A 116 25.26 -0.92 -3.85
C GLY A 116 24.05 -0.44 -3.05
N ALA A 117 24.03 -0.51 -1.71
CA ALA A 117 22.91 -0.09 -0.87
C ALA A 117 22.35 1.30 -1.22
N LYS A 118 23.23 2.26 -1.52
CA LYS A 118 22.88 3.65 -1.86
C LYS A 118 22.73 3.93 -3.35
N THR A 119 22.92 2.93 -4.20
CA THR A 119 23.01 3.15 -5.65
C THR A 119 22.18 2.17 -6.47
N THR A 120 21.62 1.12 -5.84
CA THR A 120 20.86 0.11 -6.56
C THR A 120 19.43 0.53 -6.83
N MET A 121 18.92 0.12 -7.98
CA MET A 121 17.49 -0.01 -8.25
C MET A 121 17.17 -1.48 -8.40
N GLY A 122 15.97 -1.91 -7.99
CA GLY A 122 15.59 -3.31 -8.10
C GLY A 122 14.44 -3.70 -7.18
N THR A 123 14.31 -5.02 -7.01
CA THR A 123 13.29 -5.64 -6.19
C THR A 123 13.93 -6.49 -5.10
N GLY A 124 13.72 -6.09 -3.85
CA GLY A 124 14.10 -6.84 -2.66
C GLY A 124 12.93 -7.63 -2.11
N CYS A 125 13.13 -8.91 -1.85
CA CYS A 125 12.15 -9.81 -1.23
C CYS A 125 12.46 -9.98 0.26
N TYR A 126 11.55 -9.52 1.08
CA TYR A 126 11.56 -9.67 2.54
C TYR A 126 10.73 -10.88 2.92
N THR A 127 11.28 -11.74 3.78
CA THR A 127 10.56 -12.92 4.27
C THR A 127 10.61 -12.99 5.79
N THR A 128 9.46 -13.23 6.41
CA THR A 128 9.34 -13.51 7.84
C THR A 128 8.25 -14.54 8.11
N THR A 129 8.18 -15.00 9.35
CA THR A 129 7.12 -15.92 9.79
C THR A 129 6.47 -15.43 11.07
N PHE A 130 5.17 -15.71 11.22
CA PHE A 130 4.38 -15.29 12.37
C PHE A 130 3.25 -16.28 12.66
N VAL A 131 2.68 -16.19 13.86
CA VAL A 131 1.51 -16.97 14.29
C VAL A 131 0.41 -16.02 14.75
N ILE A 132 -0.82 -16.32 14.38
CA ILE A 132 -2.02 -15.66 14.92
C ILE A 132 -2.54 -16.55 16.05
N GLU A 133 -2.28 -16.16 17.30
CA GLU A 133 -2.60 -16.98 18.46
C GLU A 133 -4.09 -17.00 18.80
N ASN A 134 -4.82 -15.90 18.54
CA ASN A 134 -6.25 -15.79 18.87
C ASN A 134 -7.09 -15.41 17.62
N PRO A 135 -7.34 -16.39 16.73
CA PRO A 135 -8.07 -16.13 15.48
C PRO A 135 -9.55 -15.79 15.67
N ALA A 136 -10.16 -16.19 16.80
CA ALA A 136 -11.57 -15.93 17.09
C ALA A 136 -11.87 -14.45 17.39
N SER A 137 -10.85 -13.62 17.57
CA SER A 137 -11.00 -12.19 17.88
C SER A 137 -11.37 -11.32 16.69
N ALA A 138 -11.27 -11.82 15.45
CA ALA A 138 -11.46 -11.04 14.24
C ALA A 138 -12.39 -11.73 13.23
N GLN A 139 -13.12 -10.92 12.47
CA GLN A 139 -13.92 -11.37 11.32
C GLN A 139 -13.10 -11.31 10.01
N ASP A 140 -12.05 -10.54 9.99
CA ASP A 140 -11.02 -10.46 8.94
C ASP A 140 -9.72 -9.90 9.54
N TRP A 141 -8.67 -9.85 8.75
CA TRP A 141 -7.36 -9.33 9.14
C TRP A 141 -6.82 -8.41 8.08
N LEU A 142 -6.32 -7.25 8.50
CA LEU A 142 -5.63 -6.29 7.64
C LEU A 142 -4.12 -6.44 7.83
N LEU A 143 -3.41 -6.66 6.74
CA LEU A 143 -1.97 -6.46 6.69
C LEU A 143 -1.69 -5.00 6.33
N SER A 144 -0.99 -4.29 7.20
CA SER A 144 -0.46 -2.95 6.94
C SER A 144 1.05 -3.05 6.83
N LEU A 145 1.62 -2.54 5.75
CA LEU A 145 3.06 -2.54 5.51
C LEU A 145 3.75 -1.28 6.05
N GLY A 146 2.97 -0.28 6.50
CA GLY A 146 3.53 1.01 6.90
C GLY A 146 4.11 1.76 5.71
N ASP A 147 5.36 2.19 5.80
CA ASP A 147 6.06 2.92 4.75
C ASP A 147 6.77 1.95 3.80
N VAL A 148 6.44 2.05 2.51
CA VAL A 148 6.99 1.24 1.40
C VAL A 148 7.55 2.18 0.33
N ARG A 149 8.74 1.88 -0.19
CA ARG A 149 9.42 2.68 -1.20
C ARG A 149 9.80 1.84 -2.43
N GLU A 150 8.90 1.66 -3.47
CA GLU A 150 7.63 2.39 -3.72
C GLU A 150 6.44 1.45 -3.89
N SER A 151 6.63 0.24 -4.38
CA SER A 151 5.56 -0.72 -4.60
C SER A 151 5.87 -2.05 -3.94
N ALA A 152 4.83 -2.76 -3.50
CA ALA A 152 4.98 -4.04 -2.83
C ALA A 152 4.08 -5.11 -3.44
N ARG A 153 4.64 -6.29 -3.72
CA ARG A 153 3.87 -7.51 -4.01
C ARG A 153 3.88 -8.38 -2.77
N VAL A 154 2.69 -8.74 -2.30
CA VAL A 154 2.49 -9.49 -1.06
C VAL A 154 2.10 -10.93 -1.37
N ARG A 155 2.77 -11.88 -0.71
CA ARG A 155 2.40 -13.29 -0.66
C ARG A 155 2.29 -13.76 0.78
N ILE A 156 1.31 -14.60 1.05
CA ILE A 156 1.17 -15.31 2.34
C ILE A 156 1.00 -16.81 2.05
N ASN A 157 1.82 -17.62 2.72
CA ASN A 157 1.79 -19.08 2.55
C ASN A 157 1.93 -19.52 1.09
N GLY A 158 2.79 -18.82 0.32
CA GLY A 158 3.02 -19.06 -1.11
C GLY A 158 1.92 -18.54 -2.05
N ARG A 159 0.81 -17.98 -1.53
CA ARG A 159 -0.31 -17.48 -2.32
C ARG A 159 -0.19 -15.98 -2.55
N ASN A 160 -0.40 -15.53 -3.79
CA ASN A 160 -0.47 -14.10 -4.09
C ASN A 160 -1.68 -13.48 -3.39
N VAL A 161 -1.45 -12.35 -2.70
CA VAL A 161 -2.48 -11.60 -1.96
C VAL A 161 -2.83 -10.32 -2.71
N ALA A 162 -1.84 -9.44 -2.90
CA ALA A 162 -2.05 -8.13 -3.50
C ALA A 162 -0.75 -7.57 -4.11
N THR A 163 -0.92 -6.62 -5.03
CA THR A 163 0.14 -5.67 -5.42
C THR A 163 -0.29 -4.28 -4.97
N LEU A 164 0.48 -3.67 -4.09
CA LEU A 164 0.22 -2.36 -3.49
C LEU A 164 1.20 -1.36 -4.11
N TRP A 165 0.69 -0.29 -4.71
CA TRP A 165 1.48 0.66 -5.48
C TRP A 165 1.20 2.13 -5.10
N ALA A 166 0.34 2.33 -4.10
CA ALA A 166 0.03 3.63 -3.54
C ALA A 166 -0.41 3.48 -2.08
N VAL A 167 -0.33 4.56 -1.32
CA VAL A 167 -0.80 4.63 0.06
C VAL A 167 -2.33 4.55 0.14
N PRO A 168 -2.87 3.91 1.19
CA PRO A 168 -2.18 3.16 2.23
C PRO A 168 -1.75 1.78 1.72
N TYR A 169 -0.54 1.34 2.08
CA TYR A 169 -0.03 0.01 1.73
C TYR A 169 -0.65 -1.06 2.62
N CYS A 170 -1.94 -1.37 2.36
CA CYS A 170 -2.74 -2.29 3.16
C CYS A 170 -3.56 -3.25 2.30
N CYS A 171 -3.79 -4.47 2.78
CA CYS A 171 -4.70 -5.43 2.15
C CYS A 171 -5.33 -6.38 3.16
N SER A 172 -6.56 -6.84 2.89
CA SER A 172 -7.22 -7.91 3.64
C SER A 172 -6.52 -9.25 3.42
N VAL A 173 -6.23 -9.95 4.51
CA VAL A 173 -5.42 -11.19 4.47
C VAL A 173 -6.08 -12.39 5.15
N GLY A 174 -7.24 -12.24 5.79
CA GLY A 174 -7.86 -13.30 6.60
C GLY A 174 -7.98 -14.65 5.89
N GLN A 175 -8.38 -14.67 4.61
CA GLN A 175 -8.53 -15.89 3.81
C GLN A 175 -7.21 -16.61 3.46
N TYR A 176 -6.07 -15.96 3.67
CA TYR A 176 -4.74 -16.51 3.38
C TYR A 176 -4.03 -17.03 4.62
N LEU A 177 -4.53 -16.69 5.81
CA LEU A 177 -3.94 -17.06 7.08
C LEU A 177 -4.32 -18.50 7.48
N CYS A 178 -3.40 -19.16 8.16
CA CYS A 178 -3.61 -20.44 8.84
C CYS A 178 -3.60 -20.18 10.35
N PRO A 179 -4.78 -19.99 10.98
CA PRO A 179 -4.87 -19.68 12.40
C PRO A 179 -4.24 -20.76 13.28
N GLY A 180 -3.54 -20.35 14.36
CA GLY A 180 -2.85 -21.25 15.28
C GLY A 180 -1.65 -21.98 14.67
N LYS A 181 -1.28 -21.68 13.42
CA LYS A 181 -0.12 -22.25 12.74
C LYS A 181 0.85 -21.16 12.31
N LYS A 182 2.07 -21.57 12.00
CA LYS A 182 3.09 -20.70 11.44
C LYS A 182 2.67 -20.28 10.03
N ASN A 183 2.61 -18.97 9.80
CA ASN A 183 2.39 -18.37 8.49
C ASN A 183 3.70 -17.79 7.97
N THR A 184 3.93 -17.87 6.67
CA THR A 184 5.05 -17.24 5.99
C THR A 184 4.54 -16.02 5.24
N LEU A 185 5.16 -14.87 5.48
CA LEU A 185 4.90 -13.61 4.77
C LEU A 185 6.10 -13.28 3.90
N GLU A 186 5.86 -13.05 2.61
CA GLU A 186 6.84 -12.57 1.63
C GLU A 186 6.36 -11.24 1.05
N ILE A 187 7.24 -10.24 1.03
CA ILE A 187 6.97 -8.91 0.51
C ILE A 187 8.08 -8.54 -0.46
N GLU A 188 7.78 -8.52 -1.75
CA GLU A 188 8.70 -8.03 -2.78
C GLU A 188 8.50 -6.52 -2.93
N VAL A 189 9.51 -5.73 -2.59
CA VAL A 189 9.48 -4.27 -2.72
C VAL A 189 10.35 -3.84 -3.88
N THR A 190 9.78 -3.07 -4.80
CA THR A 190 10.50 -2.46 -5.93
C THR A 190 10.64 -0.96 -5.67
N ASN A 191 11.88 -0.46 -5.70
CA ASN A 191 12.18 0.95 -5.49
C ASN A 191 12.19 1.76 -6.79
N LEU A 192 12.31 3.09 -6.66
CA LEU A 192 12.53 3.98 -7.81
C LEU A 192 13.98 3.91 -8.31
N PRO A 193 14.21 4.19 -9.62
CA PRO A 193 15.56 4.23 -10.18
C PRO A 193 16.38 5.48 -9.77
N ALA A 194 15.86 6.35 -8.91
CA ALA A 194 16.45 7.64 -8.54
C ALA A 194 17.91 7.52 -8.06
N ASN A 195 18.16 6.59 -7.13
CA ASN A 195 19.51 6.35 -6.58
C ASN A 195 20.49 5.84 -7.66
N ARG A 196 19.99 4.99 -8.54
CA ARG A 196 20.78 4.46 -9.67
C ARG A 196 21.12 5.55 -10.68
N ILE A 197 20.16 6.41 -11.01
CA ILE A 197 20.36 7.52 -11.96
C ILE A 197 21.37 8.51 -11.41
N ALA A 198 21.25 8.88 -10.13
CA ALA A 198 22.22 9.76 -9.47
C ALA A 198 23.64 9.18 -9.45
N ASP A 199 23.78 7.88 -9.20
CA ASP A 199 25.06 7.18 -9.26
C ASP A 199 25.66 7.18 -10.68
N MET A 200 24.85 6.91 -11.70
CA MET A 200 25.32 6.94 -13.09
C MET A 200 25.77 8.34 -13.52
N ASP A 201 25.07 9.40 -13.11
CA ASP A 201 25.50 10.77 -13.39
C ASP A 201 26.82 11.11 -12.66
N ARG A 202 26.98 10.70 -11.38
CA ARG A 202 28.25 10.91 -10.63
C ARG A 202 29.43 10.23 -11.29
N ARG A 203 29.22 9.07 -11.88
CA ARG A 203 30.27 8.29 -12.60
C ARG A 203 30.42 8.71 -14.07
N GLY A 204 29.67 9.69 -14.57
CA GLY A 204 29.72 10.15 -15.95
C GLY A 204 29.20 9.13 -16.98
N VAL A 205 28.40 8.17 -16.55
CA VAL A 205 27.83 7.15 -17.45
C VAL A 205 26.80 7.79 -18.38
N LYS A 206 26.91 7.52 -19.66
CA LYS A 206 25.93 7.96 -20.67
C LYS A 206 24.72 7.02 -20.65
N TRP A 207 23.74 7.31 -19.82
CA TRP A 207 22.54 6.50 -19.64
C TRP A 207 21.31 7.06 -20.38
N ARG A 208 21.31 8.35 -20.74
CA ARG A 208 20.16 8.99 -21.42
C ARG A 208 20.15 8.59 -22.89
N ILE A 209 19.08 7.91 -23.30
CA ILE A 209 18.85 7.48 -24.69
C ILE A 209 18.15 8.59 -25.47
N PHE A 210 17.13 9.22 -24.86
CA PHE A 210 16.39 10.31 -25.47
C PHE A 210 17.02 11.64 -25.06
N LYS A 211 17.24 12.50 -26.04
CA LYS A 211 17.79 13.85 -25.85
C LYS A 211 16.71 14.84 -26.22
N ASP A 212 16.27 15.63 -25.25
CA ASP A 212 15.58 16.91 -25.44
C ASP A 212 14.45 16.93 -26.49
N ILE A 213 13.72 15.86 -26.64
CA ILE A 213 12.77 15.64 -27.76
C ILE A 213 11.61 16.63 -27.76
N ASN A 214 11.23 17.19 -26.62
CA ASN A 214 10.07 18.07 -26.49
C ASN A 214 10.35 19.34 -25.69
N ILE A 215 11.57 19.87 -25.77
CA ILE A 215 11.90 21.06 -25.01
C ILE A 215 11.64 22.30 -25.85
N ALA A 216 10.66 23.06 -25.43
CA ALA A 216 10.24 24.32 -26.07
C ALA A 216 10.79 25.59 -25.38
N ALA A 217 11.68 25.48 -24.40
CA ALA A 217 12.16 26.62 -23.62
C ALA A 217 13.53 27.10 -24.10
N LEU A 218 13.57 28.41 -24.46
CA LEU A 218 14.81 29.13 -24.71
C LEU A 218 15.66 29.18 -23.47
N GLY A 219 16.55 28.61 -23.11
CA GLY A 219 17.32 28.62 -21.85
C GLY A 219 17.29 27.32 -21.08
N TYR A 220 16.75 26.27 -21.70
CA TYR A 220 16.84 24.95 -21.12
C TYR A 220 18.30 24.52 -20.90
N LYS A 221 18.59 24.21 -19.65
CA LYS A 221 19.89 23.60 -19.28
C LYS A 221 19.64 22.14 -18.89
N LYS A 222 20.42 21.24 -19.48
CA LYS A 222 20.38 19.84 -19.14
C LYS A 222 20.62 19.66 -17.65
N GLY A 223 19.61 19.17 -16.91
CA GLY A 223 19.73 18.88 -15.50
C GLY A 223 20.71 17.75 -15.22
N THR A 224 21.33 17.76 -14.06
CA THR A 224 22.15 16.67 -13.53
C THR A 224 21.60 16.22 -12.19
N TYR A 225 21.74 14.94 -11.88
CA TYR A 225 21.33 14.34 -10.61
C TYR A 225 22.51 14.07 -9.66
N VAL A 226 23.69 14.58 -9.99
CA VAL A 226 24.94 14.40 -9.20
C VAL A 226 24.76 14.82 -7.74
N GLY A 227 24.05 15.91 -7.49
CA GLY A 227 23.81 16.45 -6.14
C GLY A 227 22.63 15.84 -5.39
N TRP A 228 21.95 14.82 -5.94
CA TRP A 228 20.85 14.19 -5.25
C TRP A 228 21.34 13.31 -4.10
N GLU A 229 20.79 13.54 -2.91
CA GLU A 229 20.97 12.64 -1.77
C GLU A 229 20.25 11.31 -2.05
N PRO A 230 20.75 10.20 -1.52
CA PRO A 230 20.08 8.92 -1.64
C PRO A 230 18.67 8.96 -1.06
N VAL A 231 17.67 8.61 -1.87
CA VAL A 231 16.29 8.50 -1.40
C VAL A 231 16.07 7.16 -0.69
N PRO A 232 15.28 7.13 0.39
CA PRO A 232 14.94 5.88 1.07
C PRO A 232 14.36 4.85 0.11
N SER A 233 14.71 3.58 0.29
CA SER A 233 14.30 2.47 -0.57
C SER A 233 14.00 1.23 0.26
N GLY A 234 13.04 0.41 -0.16
CA GLY A 234 12.71 -0.84 0.48
C GLY A 234 11.51 -0.78 1.41
N LEU A 235 11.44 -1.69 2.37
CA LEU A 235 10.35 -1.82 3.35
C LEU A 235 10.77 -1.15 4.66
N LEU A 236 10.23 0.04 4.91
CA LEU A 236 10.56 0.80 6.12
C LEU A 236 9.66 0.43 7.30
N GLY A 237 8.44 -0.05 7.00
CA GLY A 237 7.49 -0.48 8.04
C GLY A 237 6.81 0.67 8.79
N PRO A 238 6.30 0.41 10.01
CA PRO A 238 6.17 -0.92 10.64
C PRO A 238 5.15 -1.83 9.96
N VAL A 239 5.45 -3.13 9.89
CA VAL A 239 4.51 -4.12 9.37
C VAL A 239 3.63 -4.64 10.49
N ARG A 240 2.31 -4.59 10.29
CA ARG A 240 1.32 -4.99 11.32
C ARG A 240 0.23 -5.88 10.73
N ILE A 241 -0.20 -6.85 11.53
CA ILE A 241 -1.41 -7.64 11.31
C ILE A 241 -2.48 -7.10 12.27
N ILE A 242 -3.55 -6.56 11.74
CA ILE A 242 -4.58 -5.85 12.49
C ILE A 242 -5.89 -6.63 12.39
N PRO A 243 -6.47 -7.10 13.51
CA PRO A 243 -7.77 -7.76 13.49
C PRO A 243 -8.86 -6.76 13.12
N LEU A 244 -9.80 -7.18 12.28
CA LEU A 244 -10.93 -6.37 11.82
C LEU A 244 -12.26 -6.92 12.34
N LYS A 245 -13.19 -6.01 12.63
CA LYS A 245 -14.61 -6.28 12.83
C LYS A 245 -15.42 -5.64 11.71
N ILE A 246 -16.39 -6.38 11.19
CA ILE A 246 -17.32 -5.84 10.20
C ILE A 246 -18.42 -5.08 10.96
N THR A 247 -18.58 -3.81 10.62
CA THR A 247 -19.66 -2.98 11.21
C THR A 247 -20.99 -3.40 10.59
N LYS A 248 -21.83 -4.07 11.37
CA LYS A 248 -23.20 -4.40 10.97
C LYS A 248 -24.02 -3.10 10.81
N ASN A 249 -25.00 -3.13 9.91
CA ASN A 249 -26.03 -2.10 9.86
C ASN A 249 -26.85 -2.18 11.17
N GLU A 250 -26.59 -1.32 12.13
CA GLU A 250 -27.62 -0.99 13.09
C GLU A 250 -28.58 -0.04 12.35
N MET A 251 -29.72 -0.61 11.90
CA MET A 251 -30.86 0.19 11.46
C MET A 251 -31.36 0.93 12.70
N GLN A 252 -31.08 2.21 12.78
CA GLN A 252 -31.85 3.16 13.59
C GLN A 252 -32.74 3.97 12.67
#